data_5eefa96bf884302f891f848e0e4e499d
#
_entry.id   5eefa96bf884302f891f848e0e4e499d
#
_cell.length_a   1.000
_cell.length_b   1.000
_cell.length_c   1.000
_cell.angle_alpha   90.00
_cell.angle_beta   90.00
_cell.angle_gamma   90.00
#
_symmetry.space_group_name_H-M   'P 1'
#
loop_
_entity.id
_entity.type
_entity.pdbx_description
1 polymer ?
#
loop_
_entity_poly.entity_id
_entity_poly.type
_entity_poly.pdbx_seq_one_letter_code
_entity_poly.pdbx_strand_id
1 'polypeptide(L)'
;VMDPKKLIVFHDGFRLSRWKDFFVKNGMKNVMLDVHVYLWVLDSFLHFHNLLPYQLLLRFYERQIRRAGRYTPVLVGEWCLCNRVADRYGKSSYEKDEAWRKKVYRRVARMQLKTWDDCNAAGSFYWNYQLYRDRQEPMYTTSLDSWDLCRCWSHGWMPKNMR
;
A
#
# COMPACT_ATOMS: atom_id res chain seq x y z
N VAL A 1 -4.72 -21.02 26.28
CA VAL A 1 -6.04 -20.45 25.95
C VAL A 1 -5.86 -18.95 25.82
N MET A 2 -6.20 -18.38 24.67
CA MET A 2 -6.08 -16.93 24.46
C MET A 2 -7.21 -16.19 25.16
N ASP A 3 -6.89 -15.00 25.70
CA ASP A 3 -7.88 -14.09 26.26
C ASP A 3 -8.92 -13.73 25.20
N PRO A 4 -10.23 -13.99 25.42
CA PRO A 4 -11.29 -13.74 24.44
C PRO A 4 -11.49 -12.24 24.11
N LYS A 5 -10.86 -11.33 24.87
CA LYS A 5 -10.87 -9.89 24.62
C LYS A 5 -9.79 -9.43 23.66
N LYS A 6 -8.81 -10.29 23.33
CA LYS A 6 -7.71 -9.93 22.42
C LYS A 6 -8.13 -10.06 20.98
N LEU A 7 -7.76 -9.06 20.16
CA LEU A 7 -7.91 -9.11 18.71
C LEU A 7 -6.77 -9.95 18.12
N ILE A 8 -7.14 -10.89 17.25
CA ILE A 8 -6.18 -11.68 16.47
C ILE A 8 -6.11 -11.07 15.08
N VAL A 9 -4.94 -10.59 14.69
CA VAL A 9 -4.68 -10.12 13.33
C VAL A 9 -4.05 -11.28 12.56
N PHE A 10 -4.64 -11.63 11.42
CA PHE A 10 -4.25 -12.79 10.63
C PHE A 10 -3.93 -12.37 9.20
N HIS A 11 -2.68 -12.56 8.78
CA HIS A 11 -2.27 -12.26 7.41
C HIS A 11 -2.93 -13.22 6.41
N ASP A 12 -3.45 -12.70 5.31
CA ASP A 12 -4.26 -13.44 4.34
C ASP A 12 -3.46 -14.41 3.43
N GLY A 13 -2.12 -14.37 3.50
CA GLY A 13 -1.24 -15.16 2.64
C GLY A 13 -1.41 -14.82 1.15
N PHE A 14 -1.77 -13.57 0.83
CA PHE A 14 -2.08 -13.08 -0.51
C PHE A 14 -3.26 -13.82 -1.18
N ARG A 15 -4.19 -14.33 -0.37
CA ARG A 15 -5.35 -15.12 -0.82
C ARG A 15 -6.65 -14.67 -0.17
N LEU A 16 -6.86 -13.35 -0.04
CA LEU A 16 -7.98 -12.75 0.67
C LEU A 16 -9.34 -13.39 0.34
N SER A 17 -9.58 -13.71 -0.93
CA SER A 17 -10.83 -14.32 -1.36
C SER A 17 -11.14 -15.69 -0.71
N ARG A 18 -10.12 -16.42 -0.25
CA ARG A 18 -10.27 -17.71 0.43
C ARG A 18 -10.68 -17.57 1.90
N TRP A 19 -10.36 -16.44 2.52
CA TRP A 19 -10.63 -16.17 3.93
C TRP A 19 -11.98 -15.48 4.17
N LYS A 20 -12.62 -15.02 3.13
CA LYS A 20 -13.80 -14.15 3.13
C LYS A 20 -14.79 -14.44 4.28
N ASP A 21 -15.21 -15.67 4.46
CA ASP A 21 -16.20 -16.09 5.46
C ASP A 21 -15.70 -17.21 6.39
N PHE A 22 -14.44 -17.57 6.26
CA PHE A 22 -13.82 -18.68 6.98
C PHE A 22 -13.98 -18.53 8.51
N PHE A 23 -13.64 -17.37 9.05
CA PHE A 23 -13.65 -17.15 10.51
C PHE A 23 -15.06 -17.20 11.07
N VAL A 24 -16.03 -16.59 10.38
CA VAL A 24 -17.46 -16.61 10.80
C VAL A 24 -18.02 -18.02 10.74
N LYS A 25 -17.75 -18.77 9.67
CA LYS A 25 -18.20 -20.16 9.52
C LYS A 25 -17.63 -21.10 10.60
N ASN A 26 -16.44 -20.80 11.09
CA ASN A 26 -15.79 -21.58 12.14
C ASN A 26 -16.01 -20.99 13.56
N GLY A 27 -16.96 -20.05 13.71
CA GLY A 27 -17.31 -19.46 15.00
C GLY A 27 -16.20 -18.64 15.66
N MET A 28 -15.20 -18.24 14.90
CA MET A 28 -14.08 -17.44 15.42
C MET A 28 -14.50 -15.98 15.57
N LYS A 29 -14.28 -15.43 16.76
CA LYS A 29 -14.57 -14.03 17.10
C LYS A 29 -13.25 -13.27 17.29
N ASN A 30 -13.33 -11.93 17.24
CA ASN A 30 -12.19 -11.04 17.46
C ASN A 30 -11.01 -11.33 16.51
N VAL A 31 -11.32 -11.57 15.23
CA VAL A 31 -10.34 -11.77 14.17
C VAL A 31 -10.42 -10.60 13.20
N MET A 32 -9.27 -10.14 12.74
CA MET A 32 -9.10 -9.16 11.68
C MET A 32 -8.17 -9.74 10.62
N LEU A 33 -8.56 -9.64 9.35
CA LEU A 33 -7.69 -10.01 8.25
C LEU A 33 -6.71 -8.88 7.95
N ASP A 34 -5.46 -9.24 7.74
CA ASP A 34 -4.40 -8.34 7.31
C ASP A 34 -4.02 -8.62 5.86
N VAL A 35 -4.10 -7.59 5.01
CA VAL A 35 -3.72 -7.68 3.59
C VAL A 35 -2.58 -6.73 3.28
N HIS A 36 -1.62 -7.20 2.49
CA HIS A 36 -0.50 -6.40 2.00
C HIS A 36 -0.69 -6.08 0.52
N VAL A 37 -0.69 -4.80 0.16
CA VAL A 37 -0.98 -4.34 -1.20
C VAL A 37 0.15 -3.50 -1.74
N TYR A 38 0.90 -4.06 -2.67
CA TYR A 38 2.03 -3.41 -3.31
C TYR A 38 1.83 -3.27 -4.81
N LEU A 39 1.84 -2.04 -5.30
CA LEU A 39 1.67 -1.76 -6.73
C LEU A 39 2.87 -2.20 -7.57
N TRP A 40 4.08 -2.13 -7.00
CA TRP A 40 5.31 -2.50 -7.67
C TRP A 40 5.36 -3.99 -8.08
N VAL A 41 4.55 -4.85 -7.48
CA VAL A 41 4.44 -6.26 -7.87
C VAL A 41 4.07 -6.40 -9.35
N LEU A 42 3.20 -5.53 -9.86
CA LEU A 42 2.87 -5.50 -11.28
C LEU A 42 4.05 -5.10 -12.16
N ASP A 43 4.93 -4.25 -11.66
CA ASP A 43 6.11 -3.78 -12.38
C ASP A 43 7.15 -4.88 -12.63
N SER A 44 7.10 -5.98 -11.85
CA SER A 44 7.97 -7.13 -12.03
C SER A 44 7.60 -7.96 -13.25
N PHE A 45 6.34 -7.91 -13.65
CA PHE A 45 5.81 -8.71 -14.77
C PHE A 45 5.58 -7.88 -16.04
N LEU A 46 5.24 -6.61 -15.91
CA LEU A 46 4.80 -5.77 -17.01
C LEU A 46 5.46 -4.39 -16.96
N HIS A 47 5.78 -3.86 -18.13
CA HIS A 47 6.39 -2.54 -18.27
C HIS A 47 5.30 -1.49 -18.53
N PHE A 48 4.88 -0.78 -17.51
CA PHE A 48 3.85 0.25 -17.66
C PHE A 48 4.43 1.64 -17.93
N HIS A 49 3.74 2.39 -18.80
CA HIS A 49 4.05 3.78 -19.09
C HIS A 49 3.05 4.76 -18.45
N ASN A 50 2.00 4.24 -17.80
CA ASN A 50 0.95 5.04 -17.16
C ASN A 50 0.38 4.33 -15.93
N LEU A 51 -0.51 5.01 -15.20
CA LEU A 51 -1.06 4.53 -13.93
C LEU A 51 -2.32 3.65 -14.06
N LEU A 52 -2.81 3.39 -15.27
CA LEU A 52 -4.04 2.62 -15.47
C LEU A 52 -3.97 1.21 -14.88
N PRO A 53 -2.88 0.44 -15.04
CA PRO A 53 -2.77 -0.90 -14.44
C PRO A 53 -2.87 -0.88 -12.91
N TYR A 54 -2.27 0.13 -12.26
CA TYR A 54 -2.38 0.29 -10.81
C TYR A 54 -3.82 0.61 -10.38
N GLN A 55 -4.55 1.42 -11.16
CA GLN A 55 -5.97 1.69 -10.90
C GLN A 55 -6.80 0.42 -10.99
N LEU A 56 -6.53 -0.44 -11.95
CA LEU A 56 -7.23 -1.72 -12.12
C LEU A 56 -6.93 -2.67 -10.96
N LEU A 57 -5.67 -2.75 -10.52
CA LEU A 57 -5.28 -3.54 -9.36
C LEU A 57 -5.96 -3.02 -8.08
N LEU A 58 -5.98 -1.70 -7.86
CA LEU A 58 -6.63 -1.11 -6.70
C LEU A 58 -8.14 -1.38 -6.70
N ARG A 59 -8.82 -1.29 -7.85
CA ARG A 59 -10.24 -1.67 -7.98
C ARG A 59 -10.48 -3.15 -7.68
N PHE A 60 -9.55 -4.02 -8.07
CA PHE A 60 -9.61 -5.43 -7.72
C PHE A 60 -9.54 -5.61 -6.20
N TYR A 61 -8.56 -5.01 -5.51
CA TYR A 61 -8.43 -5.08 -4.06
C TYR A 61 -9.61 -4.43 -3.34
N GLU A 62 -10.09 -3.29 -3.79
CA GLU A 62 -11.31 -2.65 -3.26
C GLU A 62 -12.48 -3.63 -3.21
N ARG A 63 -12.74 -4.34 -4.31
CA ARG A 63 -13.82 -5.33 -4.38
C ARG A 63 -13.59 -6.51 -3.43
N GLN A 64 -12.34 -7.00 -3.32
CA GLN A 64 -12.00 -8.12 -2.45
C GLN A 64 -12.14 -7.71 -0.97
N ILE A 65 -11.61 -6.55 -0.58
CA ILE A 65 -11.70 -6.03 0.79
C ILE A 65 -13.16 -5.80 1.17
N ARG A 66 -13.97 -5.16 0.32
CA ARG A 66 -15.41 -4.98 0.56
C ARG A 66 -16.15 -6.31 0.75
N ARG A 67 -15.81 -7.34 -0.03
CA ARG A 67 -16.43 -8.66 0.08
C ARG A 67 -16.05 -9.36 1.38
N ALA A 68 -14.78 -9.35 1.75
CA ALA A 68 -14.30 -9.96 3.00
C ALA A 68 -14.80 -9.17 4.22
N GLY A 69 -14.81 -7.84 4.15
CA GLY A 69 -15.24 -6.93 5.20
C GLY A 69 -16.71 -7.07 5.62
N ARG A 70 -17.53 -7.74 4.81
CA ARG A 70 -18.91 -8.11 5.22
C ARG A 70 -18.95 -9.16 6.33
N TYR A 71 -17.87 -9.90 6.50
CA TYR A 71 -17.79 -11.03 7.43
C TYR A 71 -16.73 -10.81 8.50
N THR A 72 -15.60 -10.22 8.15
CA THR A 72 -14.45 -10.05 9.02
C THR A 72 -13.79 -8.70 8.69
N PRO A 73 -13.48 -7.84 9.67
CA PRO A 73 -12.75 -6.59 9.42
C PRO A 73 -11.46 -6.86 8.65
N VAL A 74 -11.14 -5.98 7.71
CA VAL A 74 -9.92 -6.10 6.90
C VAL A 74 -9.05 -4.87 7.12
N LEU A 75 -7.80 -5.10 7.52
CA LEU A 75 -6.74 -4.12 7.66
C LEU A 75 -5.88 -4.16 6.39
N VAL A 76 -5.48 -3.01 5.86
CA VAL A 76 -4.39 -2.94 4.89
C VAL A 76 -3.09 -2.73 5.67
N GLY A 77 -2.47 -3.83 6.10
CA GLY A 77 -1.33 -3.80 7.02
C GLY A 77 -0.04 -3.32 6.39
N GLU A 78 0.08 -3.44 5.05
CA GLU A 78 1.24 -2.89 4.36
C GLU A 78 0.89 -2.34 2.98
N TRP A 79 1.42 -1.14 2.69
CA TRP A 79 1.41 -0.53 1.38
C TRP A 79 2.49 0.56 1.27
N CYS A 80 2.90 0.91 0.06
CA CYS A 80 3.87 1.99 -0.16
C CYS A 80 3.62 2.72 -1.49
N LEU A 81 4.44 3.74 -1.78
CA LEU A 81 4.36 4.49 -3.04
C LEU A 81 5.24 3.93 -4.16
N CYS A 82 6.03 2.88 -3.90
CA CYS A 82 6.97 2.34 -4.87
C CYS A 82 6.25 1.97 -6.18
N ASN A 83 6.70 2.56 -7.29
CA ASN A 83 6.19 2.29 -8.62
C ASN A 83 7.19 2.71 -9.70
N ARG A 84 7.29 1.92 -10.77
CA ARG A 84 8.20 2.20 -11.89
C ARG A 84 7.81 3.38 -12.76
N VAL A 85 6.56 3.80 -12.77
CA VAL A 85 6.14 4.96 -13.56
C VAL A 85 6.84 6.23 -13.07
N ALA A 86 6.94 6.41 -11.75
CA ALA A 86 7.70 7.51 -11.16
C ALA A 86 9.22 7.35 -11.34
N ASP A 87 9.74 6.12 -11.27
CA ASP A 87 11.19 5.87 -11.23
C ASP A 87 11.85 5.86 -12.61
N ARG A 88 11.09 5.60 -13.68
CA ARG A 88 11.64 5.48 -15.03
C ARG A 88 12.17 6.76 -15.64
N TYR A 89 11.55 7.88 -15.32
CA TYR A 89 11.91 9.17 -15.91
C TYR A 89 13.11 9.86 -15.23
N GLY A 90 13.66 9.25 -14.16
CA GLY A 90 14.71 9.85 -13.35
C GLY A 90 16.15 9.45 -13.70
N LYS A 91 16.38 8.67 -14.78
CA LYS A 91 17.74 8.15 -15.04
C LYS A 91 18.70 9.12 -15.76
N SER A 92 18.21 10.16 -16.41
CA SER A 92 19.07 11.05 -17.21
C SER A 92 19.18 12.50 -16.72
N SER A 93 18.29 12.97 -15.86
CA SER A 93 18.40 14.31 -15.27
C SER A 93 17.54 14.45 -14.02
N TYR A 94 18.14 14.13 -12.88
CA TYR A 94 17.49 14.10 -11.57
C TYR A 94 16.70 15.38 -11.22
N GLU A 95 17.19 16.54 -11.59
CA GLU A 95 16.55 17.82 -11.28
C GLU A 95 15.33 18.15 -12.17
N LYS A 96 15.35 17.75 -13.43
CA LYS A 96 14.28 18.10 -14.38
C LYS A 96 13.01 17.29 -14.18
N ASP A 97 13.12 16.10 -13.61
CA ASP A 97 12.00 15.16 -13.46
C ASP A 97 11.37 15.15 -12.06
N GLU A 98 11.87 15.95 -11.10
CA GLU A 98 11.34 15.95 -9.74
C GLU A 98 9.88 16.40 -9.69
N ALA A 99 9.50 17.42 -10.46
CA ALA A 99 8.12 17.89 -10.52
C ALA A 99 7.17 16.82 -11.07
N TRP A 100 7.60 16.08 -12.11
CA TRP A 100 6.88 14.95 -12.66
C TRP A 100 6.76 13.82 -11.63
N ARG A 101 7.84 13.41 -11.02
CA ARG A 101 7.87 12.37 -9.99
C ARG A 101 6.94 12.71 -8.84
N LYS A 102 7.02 13.92 -8.32
CA LYS A 102 6.12 14.43 -7.28
C LYS A 102 4.65 14.33 -7.71
N LYS A 103 4.33 14.69 -8.96
CA LYS A 103 2.97 14.57 -9.51
C LYS A 103 2.50 13.12 -9.54
N VAL A 104 3.36 12.19 -10.00
CA VAL A 104 3.04 10.76 -10.08
C VAL A 104 2.85 10.17 -8.69
N TYR A 105 3.80 10.36 -7.77
CA TYR A 105 3.70 9.84 -6.42
C TYR A 105 2.48 10.39 -5.66
N ARG A 106 2.18 11.69 -5.78
CA ARG A 106 0.96 12.27 -5.21
C ARG A 106 -0.31 11.64 -5.74
N ARG A 107 -0.34 11.34 -7.03
CA ARG A 107 -1.49 10.66 -7.63
C ARG A 107 -1.62 9.22 -7.12
N VAL A 108 -0.52 8.49 -7.03
CA VAL A 108 -0.48 7.13 -6.49
C VAL A 108 -0.91 7.10 -5.02
N ALA A 109 -0.42 8.05 -4.19
CA ALA A 109 -0.84 8.18 -2.80
C ALA A 109 -2.35 8.39 -2.68
N ARG A 110 -2.92 9.36 -3.41
CA ARG A 110 -4.36 9.65 -3.39
C ARG A 110 -5.20 8.47 -3.86
N MET A 111 -4.74 7.76 -4.90
CA MET A 111 -5.45 6.58 -5.40
C MET A 111 -5.53 5.49 -4.34
N GLN A 112 -4.42 5.18 -3.66
CA GLN A 112 -4.37 4.17 -2.61
C GLN A 112 -5.22 4.57 -1.40
N LEU A 113 -4.99 5.77 -0.84
CA LEU A 113 -5.76 6.27 0.31
C LEU A 113 -7.27 6.27 0.01
N LYS A 114 -7.67 6.81 -1.15
CA LYS A 114 -9.08 6.77 -1.57
C LYS A 114 -9.63 5.34 -1.65
N THR A 115 -8.83 4.39 -2.14
CA THR A 115 -9.25 2.99 -2.22
C THR A 115 -9.49 2.40 -0.84
N TRP A 116 -8.61 2.69 0.13
CA TRP A 116 -8.76 2.21 1.51
C TRP A 116 -9.99 2.80 2.19
N ASP A 117 -10.27 4.08 1.97
CA ASP A 117 -11.49 4.74 2.46
C ASP A 117 -12.73 4.16 1.78
N ASP A 118 -12.74 4.09 0.46
CA ASP A 118 -13.89 3.60 -0.32
C ASP A 118 -14.24 2.14 0.02
N CYS A 119 -13.27 1.28 0.31
CA CYS A 119 -13.54 -0.11 0.68
C CYS A 119 -13.87 -0.32 2.16
N ASN A 120 -13.90 0.74 2.94
CA ASN A 120 -14.14 0.70 4.39
C ASN A 120 -13.15 -0.24 5.10
N ALA A 121 -11.87 -0.14 4.75
CA ALA A 121 -10.82 -0.85 5.48
C ALA A 121 -10.79 -0.41 6.95
N ALA A 122 -10.50 -1.33 7.85
CA ALA A 122 -10.42 -1.07 9.29
C ALA A 122 -9.27 -0.11 9.65
N GLY A 123 -8.34 0.07 8.73
CA GLY A 123 -7.20 0.98 8.82
C GLY A 123 -6.18 0.65 7.73
N SER A 124 -5.12 1.46 7.66
CA SER A 124 -4.01 1.15 6.77
C SER A 124 -2.68 1.60 7.36
N PHE A 125 -1.62 0.83 7.14
CA PHE A 125 -0.27 1.14 7.58
C PHE A 125 0.67 1.25 6.40
N TYR A 126 1.40 2.36 6.35
CA TYR A 126 2.45 2.56 5.36
C TYR A 126 3.69 1.73 5.72
N TRP A 127 4.26 1.01 4.77
CA TRP A 127 5.48 0.26 4.96
C TRP A 127 6.67 0.99 4.31
N ASN A 128 7.52 1.64 5.12
CA ASN A 128 7.37 1.78 6.56
C ASN A 128 7.48 3.25 7.01
N TYR A 129 7.46 3.51 8.31
CA TYR A 129 7.55 4.87 8.83
C TYR A 129 8.90 5.52 8.49
N GLN A 130 10.01 4.81 8.72
CA GLN A 130 11.35 5.28 8.45
C GLN A 130 12.30 4.11 8.17
N LEU A 131 12.99 4.15 7.04
CA LEU A 131 14.05 3.20 6.71
C LEU A 131 15.34 3.56 7.44
N TYR A 132 15.95 2.57 8.08
CA TYR A 132 17.33 2.71 8.52
C TYR A 132 18.24 2.75 7.28
N ARG A 133 19.08 3.79 7.19
CA ARG A 133 20.11 3.90 6.18
C ARG A 133 21.42 4.24 6.84
N ASP A 134 22.49 3.55 6.47
CA ASP A 134 23.81 3.95 6.83
C ASP A 134 24.10 5.34 6.22
N ARG A 135 24.73 6.23 6.99
CA ARG A 135 25.11 7.58 6.55
C ARG A 135 26.03 7.57 5.33
N GLN A 136 26.66 6.43 5.02
CA GLN A 136 27.56 6.23 3.88
C GLN A 136 26.85 5.81 2.59
N GLU A 137 25.58 5.40 2.64
CA GLU A 137 24.85 5.12 1.41
C GLU A 137 24.48 6.42 0.68
N PRO A 138 24.80 6.51 -0.63
CA PRO A 138 24.41 7.68 -1.41
C PRO A 138 22.90 7.84 -1.37
N MET A 139 22.42 9.08 -1.12
CA MET A 139 21.01 9.46 -1.02
C MET A 139 20.16 9.19 -2.29
N TYR A 140 20.64 8.43 -3.25
CA TYR A 140 20.21 8.44 -4.64
C TYR A 140 19.46 7.22 -5.14
N THR A 141 18.95 6.37 -4.27
CA THR A 141 17.99 5.36 -4.73
C THR A 141 16.57 5.84 -4.43
N THR A 142 16.07 6.72 -5.28
CA THR A 142 14.72 7.30 -5.17
C THR A 142 13.59 6.27 -5.07
N SER A 143 13.80 5.05 -5.57
CA SER A 143 12.89 3.93 -5.32
C SER A 143 12.80 3.58 -3.84
N LEU A 144 13.90 3.66 -3.08
CA LEU A 144 13.89 3.39 -1.64
C LEU A 144 13.18 4.48 -0.84
N ASP A 145 13.22 5.75 -1.28
CA ASP A 145 12.50 6.84 -0.61
C ASP A 145 10.99 6.63 -0.62
N SER A 146 10.47 5.95 -1.62
CA SER A 146 9.05 5.62 -1.71
C SER A 146 8.59 4.52 -0.74
N TRP A 147 9.51 3.89 0.00
CA TRP A 147 9.26 2.96 1.10
C TRP A 147 9.36 3.62 2.47
N ASP A 148 9.75 4.90 2.53
CA ASP A 148 9.98 5.68 3.75
C ASP A 148 8.94 6.81 3.84
N LEU A 149 7.99 6.71 4.78
CA LEU A 149 6.92 7.68 4.92
C LEU A 149 7.43 9.08 5.28
N CYS A 150 8.46 9.18 6.13
CA CYS A 150 9.07 10.46 6.50
C CYS A 150 9.66 11.15 5.27
N ARG A 151 10.31 10.40 4.38
CA ARG A 151 10.85 10.92 3.12
C ARG A 151 9.75 11.28 2.13
N CYS A 152 8.70 10.45 2.02
CA CYS A 152 7.54 10.77 1.21
C CYS A 152 6.89 12.09 1.62
N TRP A 153 6.85 12.40 2.91
CA TRP A 153 6.38 13.70 3.40
C TRP A 153 7.35 14.83 3.09
N SER A 154 8.66 14.63 3.29
CA SER A 154 9.68 15.66 2.99
C SER A 154 9.72 16.02 1.51
N HIS A 155 9.56 15.05 0.60
CA HIS A 155 9.42 15.28 -0.84
C HIS A 155 8.05 15.85 -1.23
N GLY A 156 7.09 15.87 -0.31
CA GLY A 156 5.71 16.27 -0.58
C GLY A 156 4.98 15.30 -1.51
N TRP A 157 5.36 14.02 -1.50
CA TRP A 157 4.69 12.95 -2.26
C TRP A 157 3.42 12.45 -1.56
N MET A 158 3.43 12.46 -0.24
CA MET A 158 2.31 12.06 0.59
C MET A 158 1.51 13.31 1.04
N PRO A 159 0.16 13.29 1.06
CA PRO A 159 -0.61 14.36 1.66
C PRO A 159 -0.33 14.46 3.17
N LYS A 160 -0.34 15.68 3.72
CA LYS A 160 -0.11 15.92 5.16
C LYS A 160 -1.25 15.35 6.02
N ASN A 161 -2.46 15.38 5.49
CA ASN A 161 -3.64 14.80 6.12
C ASN A 161 -3.98 13.51 5.37
N MET A 162 -3.84 12.37 6.02
CA MET A 162 -4.15 11.04 5.48
C MET A 162 -5.65 10.67 5.63
N ARG A 163 -6.49 11.69 5.80
CA ARG A 163 -7.97 11.57 5.81
C ARG A 163 -8.52 12.01 4.47
#